data_88db50e569058486e4f995d9f9c5528d
#
_entry.id   88db50e569058486e4f995d9f9c5528d
#
_cell.length_a   1.000
_cell.length_b   1.000
_cell.length_c   1.000
_cell.angle_alpha   90.00
_cell.angle_beta   90.00
_cell.angle_gamma   90.00
#
_symmetry.space_group_name_H-M   'P 1'
#
loop_
_entity.id
_entity.type
_entity.pdbx_description
1 polymer ?
#
loop_
_entity_poly.entity_id
_entity_poly.type
_entity_poly.pdbx_seq_one_letter_code
_entity_poly.pdbx_strand_id
1 'polypeptide(L)'
;RNLTKITDENIVKLFEGKNFAFLATIRKDGSPQVTPTWVDRDNDFILINTVEGRIKHKNVARDPRVSISLVDEQNPYSMVTISGRVIEQTTRGAEEHIDKLAKRYLNTDKYPNHSPNMKRVILKIKPEKIFFIPPRYQEYLHK
;
A
#
# COMPACT_ATOMS: atom_id res chain seq x y z
N ARG A 1 -0.48 24.92 2.47
CA ARG A 1 0.47 23.81 2.51
C ARG A 1 -0.07 22.67 3.37
N ASN A 2 0.07 21.48 2.89
CA ASN A 2 -0.42 20.31 3.60
C ASN A 2 0.65 19.76 4.55
N LEU A 3 0.33 19.71 5.86
CA LEU A 3 1.22 19.19 6.90
C LEU A 3 0.84 17.79 7.34
N THR A 4 -0.13 17.14 6.68
CA THR A 4 -0.57 15.80 7.00
C THR A 4 0.53 14.80 6.73
N LYS A 5 0.74 13.86 7.67
CA LYS A 5 1.76 12.82 7.57
C LYS A 5 1.11 11.45 7.76
N ILE A 6 1.71 10.42 7.17
CA ILE A 6 1.18 9.06 7.34
C ILE A 6 1.35 8.52 8.77
N THR A 7 2.09 9.24 9.61
CA THR A 7 2.18 8.95 11.05
C THR A 7 1.03 9.53 11.86
N ASP A 8 0.14 10.29 11.23
CA ASP A 8 -1.09 10.76 11.87
C ASP A 8 -1.90 9.55 12.37
N GLU A 9 -2.40 9.62 13.60
CA GLU A 9 -3.07 8.51 14.27
C GLU A 9 -4.19 7.89 13.45
N ASN A 10 -5.03 8.69 12.83
CA ASN A 10 -6.15 8.18 12.04
C ASN A 10 -5.70 7.53 10.73
N ILE A 11 -4.62 8.00 10.16
CA ILE A 11 -4.03 7.39 8.96
C ILE A 11 -3.36 6.07 9.32
N VAL A 12 -2.63 6.03 10.45
CA VAL A 12 -2.01 4.79 10.95
C VAL A 12 -3.07 3.69 11.10
N LYS A 13 -4.25 4.02 11.62
CA LYS A 13 -5.34 3.05 11.76
C LYS A 13 -5.77 2.46 10.41
N LEU A 14 -5.77 3.26 9.35
CA LEU A 14 -6.09 2.75 8.01
C LEU A 14 -5.06 1.72 7.55
N PHE A 15 -3.77 1.97 7.81
CA PHE A 15 -2.70 1.05 7.44
C PHE A 15 -2.67 -0.21 8.30
N GLU A 16 -3.10 -0.14 9.55
CA GLU A 16 -3.08 -1.28 10.47
C GLU A 16 -4.29 -2.19 10.33
N GLY A 17 -5.38 -1.69 9.75
CA GLY A 17 -6.59 -2.47 9.52
C GLY A 17 -6.45 -3.40 8.31
N LYS A 18 -7.50 -4.21 8.08
CA LYS A 18 -7.56 -5.12 6.93
C LYS A 18 -8.05 -4.38 5.68
N ASN A 19 -7.47 -3.24 5.42
CA ASN A 19 -7.88 -2.37 4.31
C ASN A 19 -6.96 -2.60 3.13
N PHE A 20 -7.54 -2.80 1.95
CA PHE A 20 -6.74 -2.92 0.73
C PHE A 20 -6.31 -1.55 0.26
N ALA A 21 -5.11 -1.48 -0.25
CA ALA A 21 -4.61 -0.31 -0.95
C ALA A 21 -4.77 -0.51 -2.45
N PHE A 22 -5.21 0.54 -3.13
CA PHE A 22 -5.25 0.54 -4.59
C PHE A 22 -4.00 1.27 -5.06
N LEU A 23 -3.07 0.51 -5.64
CA LEU A 23 -1.77 1.01 -6.05
C LEU A 23 -1.77 1.27 -7.54
N ALA A 24 -1.48 2.52 -7.92
CA ALA A 24 -1.33 2.93 -9.31
C ALA A 24 0.14 3.08 -9.65
N THR A 25 0.55 2.48 -10.75
CA THR A 25 1.89 2.58 -11.32
C THR A 25 1.78 2.92 -12.81
N ILE A 26 2.89 3.25 -13.45
CA ILE A 26 2.89 3.73 -14.84
C ILE A 26 3.49 2.68 -15.75
N ARG A 27 2.70 2.25 -16.74
CA ARG A 27 3.16 1.28 -17.75
C ARG A 27 4.16 1.93 -18.69
N LYS A 28 4.84 1.08 -19.45
CA LYS A 28 5.85 1.51 -20.42
C LYS A 28 5.32 2.54 -21.42
N ASP A 29 4.06 2.42 -21.81
CA ASP A 29 3.43 3.35 -22.77
C ASP A 29 2.89 4.62 -22.10
N GLY A 30 3.10 4.79 -20.80
CA GLY A 30 2.63 5.95 -20.03
C GLY A 30 1.24 5.80 -19.46
N SER A 31 0.53 4.72 -19.77
CA SER A 31 -0.82 4.51 -19.24
C SER A 31 -0.74 4.04 -17.77
N PRO A 32 -1.72 4.41 -16.94
CA PRO A 32 -1.73 3.95 -15.54
C PRO A 32 -2.24 2.52 -15.43
N GLN A 33 -1.67 1.79 -14.48
CA GLN A 33 -2.15 0.48 -14.06
C GLN A 33 -2.53 0.59 -12.59
N VAL A 34 -3.70 0.10 -12.19
CA VAL A 34 -4.10 0.10 -10.79
C VAL A 34 -4.53 -1.31 -10.38
N THR A 35 -4.06 -1.76 -9.21
CA THR A 35 -4.46 -3.04 -8.64
C THR A 35 -4.66 -2.91 -7.13
N PRO A 36 -5.63 -3.65 -6.56
CA PRO A 36 -5.74 -3.75 -5.10
C PRO A 36 -4.61 -4.61 -4.56
N THR A 37 -4.09 -4.25 -3.40
CA THR A 37 -2.99 -4.97 -2.77
C THR A 37 -3.04 -4.81 -1.26
N TRP A 38 -2.41 -5.72 -0.55
CA TRP A 38 -2.13 -5.54 0.87
C TRP A 38 -1.12 -4.42 1.02
N VAL A 39 -1.12 -3.76 2.18
CA VAL A 39 -0.24 -2.62 2.42
C VAL A 39 0.28 -2.66 3.85
N ASP A 40 1.48 -2.15 4.03
CA ASP A 40 2.10 -1.99 5.33
C ASP A 40 2.70 -0.59 5.44
N ARG A 41 3.07 -0.21 6.63
CA ARG A 41 3.70 1.07 6.92
C ARG A 41 4.90 0.83 7.85
N ASP A 42 5.98 1.54 7.58
CA ASP A 42 7.16 1.58 8.44
C ASP A 42 7.50 3.04 8.69
N ASN A 43 7.04 3.58 9.83
CA ASN A 43 7.17 5.00 10.19
C ASN A 43 6.63 5.90 9.06
N ASP A 44 7.52 6.61 8.37
CA ASP A 44 7.16 7.57 7.33
C ASP A 44 7.01 6.93 5.95
N PHE A 45 7.21 5.63 5.84
CA PHE A 45 7.24 4.95 4.55
C PHE A 45 6.10 3.96 4.41
N ILE A 46 5.68 3.76 3.17
CA ILE A 46 4.67 2.77 2.81
C ILE A 46 5.38 1.58 2.20
N LEU A 47 4.99 0.37 2.59
CA LEU A 47 5.58 -0.86 2.10
C LEU A 47 4.55 -1.67 1.33
N ILE A 48 4.90 -2.05 0.11
CA ILE A 48 4.10 -2.95 -0.73
C ILE A 48 4.94 -4.19 -1.01
N ASN A 49 4.36 -5.37 -0.79
CA ASN A 49 5.02 -6.63 -1.09
C ASN A 49 4.48 -7.17 -2.41
N THR A 50 5.36 -7.49 -3.35
CA THR A 50 4.97 -8.05 -4.63
C THR A 50 5.97 -9.12 -5.05
N VAL A 51 5.84 -9.62 -6.27
CA VAL A 51 6.71 -10.65 -6.83
C VAL A 51 7.53 -10.04 -7.97
N GLU A 52 8.83 -10.33 -8.00
CA GLU A 52 9.69 -9.91 -9.10
C GLU A 52 9.09 -10.33 -10.44
N GLY A 53 9.11 -9.43 -11.39
CA GLY A 53 8.61 -9.68 -12.74
C GLY A 53 7.14 -9.38 -12.97
N ARG A 54 6.36 -9.12 -11.91
CA ARG A 54 4.98 -8.66 -12.09
C ARG A 54 4.97 -7.27 -12.70
N ILE A 55 3.85 -6.91 -13.31
CA ILE A 55 3.72 -5.63 -14.04
C ILE A 55 4.06 -4.44 -13.13
N LYS A 56 3.51 -4.40 -11.90
CA LYS A 56 3.79 -3.29 -10.98
C LYS A 56 5.27 -3.19 -10.62
N HIS A 57 5.95 -4.33 -10.46
CA HIS A 57 7.38 -4.35 -10.17
C HIS A 57 8.18 -3.78 -11.34
N LYS A 58 7.88 -4.22 -12.55
CA LYS A 58 8.53 -3.71 -13.76
C LYS A 58 8.26 -2.23 -13.97
N ASN A 59 7.03 -1.81 -13.70
CA ASN A 59 6.64 -0.41 -13.86
C ASN A 59 7.45 0.50 -12.94
N VAL A 60 7.56 0.17 -11.64
CA VAL A 60 8.28 1.03 -10.70
C VAL A 60 9.79 0.98 -10.87
N ALA A 61 10.33 -0.08 -11.48
CA ALA A 61 11.74 -0.13 -11.85
C ALA A 61 12.06 0.88 -12.95
N ARG A 62 11.11 1.14 -13.84
CA ARG A 62 11.26 2.07 -14.96
C ARG A 62 10.85 3.49 -14.57
N ASP A 63 9.77 3.64 -13.79
CA ASP A 63 9.22 4.93 -13.37
C ASP A 63 8.78 4.81 -11.92
N PRO A 64 9.47 5.48 -10.98
CA PRO A 64 9.21 5.28 -9.56
C PRO A 64 7.93 5.96 -9.04
N ARG A 65 7.25 6.77 -9.86
CA ARG A 65 6.06 7.48 -9.41
C ARG A 65 4.91 6.53 -9.18
N VAL A 66 4.24 6.70 -8.04
CA VAL A 66 3.09 5.87 -7.66
C VAL A 66 2.02 6.73 -7.01
N SER A 67 0.81 6.20 -7.00
CA SER A 67 -0.28 6.77 -6.21
C SER A 67 -0.99 5.62 -5.51
N ILE A 68 -1.43 5.88 -4.28
CA ILE A 68 -2.09 4.87 -3.44
C ILE A 68 -3.35 5.47 -2.86
N SER A 69 -4.43 4.69 -2.87
CA SER A 69 -5.66 5.06 -2.18
C SER A 69 -6.04 3.94 -1.23
N LEU A 70 -6.30 4.31 0.04
CA LEU A 70 -6.84 3.42 1.07
C LEU A 70 -8.17 3.95 1.54
N VAL A 71 -9.14 3.06 1.71
CA VAL A 71 -10.38 3.38 2.38
C VAL A 71 -10.56 2.44 3.57
N ASP A 72 -11.27 2.92 4.59
CA ASP A 72 -11.71 2.06 5.69
C ASP A 72 -12.80 1.14 5.14
N GLU A 73 -12.59 -0.17 5.22
CA GLU A 73 -13.55 -1.14 4.73
C GLU A 73 -14.93 -0.98 5.37
N GLN A 74 -14.96 -0.60 6.65
CA GLN A 74 -16.20 -0.44 7.39
C GLN A 74 -16.83 0.94 7.22
N ASN A 75 -16.04 1.92 6.76
CA ASN A 75 -16.50 3.28 6.53
C ASN A 75 -15.72 3.88 5.34
N PRO A 76 -16.14 3.61 4.11
CA PRO A 76 -15.38 4.02 2.93
C PRO A 76 -15.25 5.53 2.74
N TYR A 77 -15.98 6.32 3.51
CA TYR A 77 -15.82 7.77 3.50
C TYR A 77 -14.58 8.23 4.29
N SER A 78 -14.03 7.35 5.13
CA SER A 78 -12.72 7.58 5.75
C SER A 78 -11.66 7.04 4.80
N MET A 79 -10.85 7.92 4.25
CA MET A 79 -9.91 7.53 3.19
C MET A 79 -8.66 8.39 3.18
N VAL A 80 -7.61 7.84 2.62
CA VAL A 80 -6.38 8.59 2.37
C VAL A 80 -5.89 8.29 0.94
N THR A 81 -5.49 9.32 0.22
CA THR A 81 -4.83 9.20 -1.09
C THR A 81 -3.44 9.80 -0.99
N ILE A 82 -2.46 9.06 -1.46
CA ILE A 82 -1.05 9.42 -1.31
C ILE A 82 -0.36 9.30 -2.67
N SER A 83 0.29 10.38 -3.10
CA SER A 83 1.20 10.33 -4.24
C SER A 83 2.62 10.28 -3.69
N GLY A 84 3.47 9.47 -4.31
CA GLY A 84 4.83 9.31 -3.83
C GLY A 84 5.72 8.61 -4.85
N ARG A 85 6.85 8.12 -4.37
CA ARG A 85 7.87 7.45 -5.19
C ARG A 85 8.39 6.22 -4.50
N VAL A 86 8.64 5.18 -5.29
CA VAL A 86 9.40 4.03 -4.81
C VAL A 86 10.86 4.45 -4.73
N ILE A 87 11.43 4.39 -3.52
CA ILE A 87 12.81 4.79 -3.27
C ILE A 87 13.74 3.60 -3.06
N GLU A 88 13.18 2.42 -2.82
CA GLU A 88 13.96 1.22 -2.56
C GLU A 88 13.15 -0.01 -2.94
N GLN A 89 13.83 -1.01 -3.49
CA GLN A 89 13.26 -2.32 -3.77
C GLN A 89 14.20 -3.34 -3.14
N THR A 90 13.69 -4.18 -2.24
CA THR A 90 14.53 -5.14 -1.55
C THR A 90 13.89 -6.51 -1.48
N THR A 91 14.70 -7.54 -1.74
CA THR A 91 14.27 -8.93 -1.57
C THR A 91 14.57 -9.44 -0.17
N ARG A 92 15.50 -8.79 0.55
CA ARG A 92 15.83 -9.18 1.92
C ARG A 92 14.63 -8.93 2.83
N GLY A 93 14.23 -9.97 3.56
CA GLY A 93 13.10 -9.88 4.49
C GLY A 93 11.73 -9.90 3.82
N ALA A 94 11.66 -10.04 2.49
CA ALA A 94 10.39 -9.97 1.77
C ALA A 94 9.49 -11.17 2.03
N GLU A 95 10.06 -12.36 2.27
CA GLU A 95 9.29 -13.56 2.60
C GLU A 95 8.68 -13.45 4.00
N GLU A 96 9.44 -13.00 4.98
CA GLU A 96 8.93 -12.77 6.34
C GLU A 96 7.88 -11.65 6.33
N HIS A 97 8.06 -10.66 5.48
CA HIS A 97 7.13 -9.54 5.37
C HIS A 97 5.77 -10.00 4.82
N ILE A 98 5.74 -10.85 3.80
CA ILE A 98 4.45 -11.34 3.27
C ILE A 98 3.75 -12.24 4.31
N ASP A 99 4.50 -12.96 5.14
CA ASP A 99 3.91 -13.73 6.24
C ASP A 99 3.28 -12.81 7.29
N LYS A 100 3.95 -11.72 7.63
CA LYS A 100 3.40 -10.71 8.54
C LYS A 100 2.08 -10.14 8.00
N LEU A 101 2.03 -9.84 6.71
CA LEU A 101 0.81 -9.34 6.07
C LEU A 101 -0.28 -10.41 6.03
N ALA A 102 0.08 -11.67 5.79
CA ALA A 102 -0.88 -12.76 5.82
C ALA A 102 -1.51 -12.91 7.21
N LYS A 103 -0.76 -12.67 8.26
CA LYS A 103 -1.33 -12.66 9.63
C LYS A 103 -2.39 -11.58 9.78
N ARG A 104 -2.11 -10.38 9.27
CA ARG A 104 -3.07 -9.26 9.35
C ARG A 104 -4.31 -9.51 8.50
N TYR A 105 -4.13 -9.91 7.24
CA TYR A 105 -5.23 -9.96 6.27
C TYR A 105 -5.98 -11.29 6.27
N LEU A 106 -5.32 -12.40 6.59
CA LEU A 106 -5.89 -13.75 6.51
C LEU A 106 -5.94 -14.46 7.84
N ASN A 107 -5.33 -13.91 8.89
CA ASN A 107 -5.19 -14.53 10.20
C ASN A 107 -4.47 -15.90 10.14
N THR A 108 -3.46 -16.01 9.28
CA THR A 108 -2.60 -17.20 9.17
C THR A 108 -1.17 -16.83 9.51
N ASP A 109 -0.38 -17.80 10.01
CA ASP A 109 1.00 -17.54 10.36
C ASP A 109 1.93 -17.48 9.15
N LYS A 110 1.54 -18.13 8.06
CA LYS A 110 2.30 -18.17 6.82
C LYS A 110 1.42 -17.83 5.65
N TYR A 111 2.02 -17.12 4.68
CA TYR A 111 1.35 -16.83 3.43
C TYR A 111 1.08 -18.15 2.69
N PRO A 112 -0.20 -18.46 2.36
CA PRO A 112 -0.54 -19.78 1.82
C PRO A 112 -0.03 -20.04 0.41
N ASN A 113 0.30 -19.01 -0.35
CA ASN A 113 0.70 -19.14 -1.75
C ASN A 113 2.21 -18.99 -1.96
N HIS A 114 3.02 -19.35 -0.95
CA HIS A 114 4.47 -19.39 -1.14
C HIS A 114 4.84 -20.33 -2.28
N SER A 115 5.79 -19.91 -3.11
CA SER A 115 6.32 -20.72 -4.20
C SER A 115 7.80 -20.42 -4.37
N PRO A 116 8.64 -21.44 -4.57
CA PRO A 116 10.06 -21.24 -4.81
C PRO A 116 10.34 -20.50 -6.13
N ASN A 117 9.35 -20.49 -7.03
CA ASN A 117 9.47 -19.79 -8.32
C ASN A 117 9.07 -18.33 -8.24
N MET A 118 8.53 -17.87 -7.08
CA MET A 118 8.10 -16.50 -6.90
C MET A 118 9.02 -15.81 -5.89
N LYS A 119 9.85 -14.93 -6.39
CA LYS A 119 10.77 -14.16 -5.56
C LYS A 119 10.07 -12.89 -5.09
N ARG A 120 9.85 -12.78 -3.77
CA ARG A 120 9.20 -11.62 -3.19
C ARG A 120 10.13 -10.42 -3.14
N VAL A 121 9.53 -9.24 -3.27
CA VAL A 121 10.24 -7.97 -3.19
C VAL A 121 9.36 -6.96 -2.45
N ILE A 122 9.99 -6.15 -1.59
CA ILE A 122 9.33 -5.06 -0.88
C ILE A 122 9.61 -3.78 -1.64
N LEU A 123 8.55 -3.07 -2.02
CA LEU A 123 8.63 -1.73 -2.58
C LEU A 123 8.46 -0.73 -1.43
N LYS A 124 9.48 0.08 -1.20
CA LYS A 124 9.45 1.11 -0.17
C LYS A 124 9.11 2.44 -0.82
N ILE A 125 8.02 3.04 -0.40
CA ILE A 125 7.45 4.24 -1.01
C ILE A 125 7.58 5.41 -0.05
N LYS A 126 8.12 6.51 -0.57
CA LYS A 126 8.20 7.79 0.14
C LYS A 126 6.97 8.62 -0.23
N PRO A 127 6.10 8.95 0.74
CA PRO A 127 4.97 9.83 0.47
C PRO A 127 5.43 11.25 0.15
N GLU A 128 4.77 11.88 -0.82
CA GLU A 128 5.07 13.27 -1.21
C GLU A 128 3.85 14.18 -1.02
N LYS A 129 2.64 13.70 -1.36
CA LYS A 129 1.40 14.45 -1.19
C LYS A 129 0.38 13.53 -0.55
N ILE A 130 -0.33 14.04 0.45
CA ILE A 130 -1.31 13.26 1.19
C ILE A 130 -2.62 14.04 1.25
N PHE A 131 -3.71 13.40 0.82
CA PHE A 131 -5.06 13.89 0.98
C PHE A 131 -5.82 12.92 1.87
N PHE A 132 -6.35 13.42 3.00
CA PHE A 132 -6.98 12.59 4.01
C PHE A 132 -8.38 13.10 4.34
N ILE A 133 -9.35 12.19 4.33
CA ILE A 133 -10.71 12.45 4.81
C ILE A 133 -10.90 11.64 6.08
N PRO A 134 -11.08 12.30 7.23
CA PRO A 134 -11.16 11.64 8.53
C PRO A 134 -12.49 10.93 8.77
N PRO A 135 -12.54 10.04 9.79
CA PRO A 135 -13.74 9.23 10.07
C PRO A 135 -14.98 10.03 10.50
N ARG A 136 -14.85 11.31 10.82
CA ARG A 136 -16.00 12.16 11.20
C ARG A 136 -17.12 12.19 10.16
N TYR A 137 -16.82 11.80 8.92
CA TYR A 137 -17.84 11.71 7.87
C TYR A 137 -18.76 10.51 8.02
N GLN A 138 -18.56 9.69 9.05
CA GLN A 138 -19.43 8.57 9.38
C GLN A 138 -20.89 8.97 9.53
N GLU A 139 -21.14 10.16 10.02
CA GLU A 139 -22.50 10.66 10.23
C GLU A 139 -23.32 10.65 8.94
N TYR A 140 -22.68 10.71 7.78
CA TYR A 140 -23.37 10.68 6.49
C TYR A 140 -23.87 9.29 6.12
N LEU A 141 -23.37 8.27 6.77
CA LEU A 141 -23.74 6.88 6.48
C LEU A 141 -25.12 6.52 7.02
N HIS A 142 -25.64 7.32 7.93
CA HIS A 142 -26.90 7.05 8.64
C HIS A 142 -28.06 7.95 8.21
N LYS A 143 -27.89 8.66 7.13
CA LYS A 143 -28.92 9.56 6.61
C LYS A 143 -29.78 8.96 5.53
#